data_9af1489067c8a5ba1287868d27679f2c
#
_entry.id   9af1489067c8a5ba1287868d27679f2c
#
_cell.length_a   1.000
_cell.length_b   1.000
_cell.length_c   1.000
_cell.angle_alpha   90.00
_cell.angle_beta   90.00
_cell.angle_gamma   90.00
#
_symmetry.space_group_name_H-M   'P 1'
#
loop_
_entity.id
_entity.type
_entity.pdbx_description
1 polymer ?
#
loop_
_entity_poly.entity_id
_entity_poly.type
_entity_poly.pdbx_seq_one_letter_code
_entity_poly.pdbx_strand_id
1 'polypeptide(L)'
;MKYIIPIIILSFVLLSCSKEESEEETITELEGTWKTDCYTNSDNTSWIDTLTIAGNSITGNFEKHSDTSCATDYRLREEAHTFSVGDAGKWLVRIGTTKRTPQSSAAVTAYNSASKCSANDWELNTEKDCTVADDNQGDVWNCLYELSGTTLNIDCNDVRPTSIDKTDASNVFTKQ
;
A
#
# COMPACT_ATOMS: atom_id res chain seq x y z
N MET A 1 41.44 31.83 57.84
CA MET A 1 41.36 31.44 56.44
C MET A 1 40.31 30.37 56.28
N LYS A 2 39.16 30.72 55.70
CA LYS A 2 38.05 29.79 55.43
C LYS A 2 38.03 29.52 53.94
N TYR A 3 38.31 28.31 53.51
CA TYR A 3 38.20 27.87 52.14
C TYR A 3 36.75 27.45 51.86
N ILE A 4 36.11 28.17 50.91
CA ILE A 4 34.78 27.83 50.38
C ILE A 4 35.05 26.98 49.12
N ILE A 5 34.64 25.71 49.14
CA ILE A 5 34.69 24.81 47.96
C ILE A 5 33.36 25.01 47.20
N PRO A 6 33.37 25.40 45.94
CA PRO A 6 32.15 25.42 45.14
C PRO A 6 31.82 23.98 44.69
N ILE A 7 30.66 23.50 45.08
CA ILE A 7 30.08 22.26 44.58
C ILE A 7 29.54 22.56 43.17
N ILE A 8 30.18 22.00 42.16
CA ILE A 8 29.70 22.00 40.78
C ILE A 8 28.67 20.86 40.67
N ILE A 9 27.40 21.24 40.61
CA ILE A 9 26.32 20.31 40.29
C ILE A 9 26.32 20.10 38.77
N LEU A 10 26.82 18.94 38.34
CA LEU A 10 26.79 18.49 36.97
C LEU A 10 25.38 17.95 36.67
N SER A 11 24.53 18.81 36.12
CA SER A 11 23.21 18.40 35.68
C SER A 11 23.33 17.51 34.45
N PHE A 12 23.13 16.22 34.61
CA PHE A 12 22.92 15.30 33.49
C PHE A 12 21.57 15.57 32.86
N VAL A 13 21.58 16.27 31.74
CA VAL A 13 20.41 16.33 30.84
C VAL A 13 20.38 15.01 30.10
N LEU A 14 19.56 14.09 30.57
CA LEU A 14 19.17 12.90 29.81
C LEU A 14 18.23 13.39 28.70
N LEU A 15 18.78 13.67 27.51
CA LEU A 15 17.96 13.79 26.31
C LEU A 15 17.35 12.40 26.06
N SER A 16 16.07 12.29 26.37
CA SER A 16 15.23 11.19 25.93
C SER A 16 15.03 11.31 24.41
N CYS A 17 15.92 10.70 23.65
CA CYS A 17 15.78 10.52 22.21
C CYS A 17 15.29 9.08 22.01
N SER A 18 13.96 8.85 22.06
CA SER A 18 13.42 7.49 21.95
C SER A 18 12.18 7.36 21.07
N LYS A 19 11.91 8.34 20.19
CA LYS A 19 10.70 8.27 19.35
C LYS A 19 10.97 8.21 17.82
N GLU A 20 12.17 8.61 17.38
CA GLU A 20 12.51 8.57 15.95
C GLU A 20 13.11 7.23 15.48
N GLU A 21 13.85 6.53 16.36
CA GLU A 21 14.45 5.23 16.00
C GLU A 21 13.40 4.14 15.66
N SER A 22 12.21 4.17 16.27
CA SER A 22 11.20 3.14 16.05
C SER A 22 10.49 3.23 14.69
N GLU A 23 10.33 4.42 14.14
CA GLU A 23 9.64 4.62 12.85
C GLU A 23 10.54 4.22 11.66
N GLU A 24 11.81 4.62 11.70
CA GLU A 24 12.79 4.29 10.65
C GLU A 24 13.09 2.79 10.60
N GLU A 25 13.26 2.14 11.76
CA GLU A 25 13.48 0.69 11.84
C GLU A 25 12.25 -0.08 11.29
N THR A 26 11.05 0.33 11.64
CA THR A 26 9.81 -0.30 11.17
C THR A 26 9.63 -0.15 9.66
N ILE A 27 9.96 1.01 9.09
CA ILE A 27 9.90 1.22 7.63
C ILE A 27 10.85 0.27 6.92
N THR A 28 12.09 0.14 7.40
CA THR A 28 13.11 -0.73 6.81
C THR A 28 12.68 -2.21 6.76
N GLU A 29 11.99 -2.71 7.79
CA GLU A 29 11.46 -4.08 7.79
C GLU A 29 10.38 -4.32 6.72
N LEU A 30 9.62 -3.28 6.40
CA LEU A 30 8.55 -3.32 5.41
C LEU A 30 9.05 -3.19 3.98
N GLU A 31 10.26 -2.68 3.77
CA GLU A 31 10.82 -2.48 2.43
C GLU A 31 10.91 -3.79 1.64
N GLY A 32 10.66 -3.69 0.35
CA GLY A 32 10.71 -4.80 -0.59
C GLY A 32 9.41 -4.99 -1.36
N THR A 33 9.31 -6.13 -2.01
CA THR A 33 8.13 -6.54 -2.79
C THR A 33 7.34 -7.57 -2.03
N TRP A 34 6.04 -7.35 -1.94
CA TRP A 34 5.07 -8.18 -1.25
C TRP A 34 3.97 -8.55 -2.23
N LYS A 35 3.55 -9.81 -2.24
CA LYS A 35 2.58 -10.31 -3.22
C LYS A 35 1.57 -11.23 -2.56
N THR A 36 0.28 -11.10 -2.94
CA THR A 36 -0.76 -12.05 -2.56
C THR A 36 -0.62 -13.34 -3.38
N ASP A 37 -1.14 -14.43 -2.86
CA ASP A 37 -1.50 -15.55 -3.72
C ASP A 37 -2.67 -15.16 -4.64
N CYS A 38 -2.94 -15.99 -5.68
CA CYS A 38 -4.13 -15.81 -6.50
C CYS A 38 -5.39 -15.98 -5.65
N TYR A 39 -6.24 -14.95 -5.60
CA TYR A 39 -7.51 -15.01 -4.87
C TYR A 39 -8.69 -14.70 -5.78
N THR A 40 -9.87 -15.26 -5.46
CA THR A 40 -11.07 -15.15 -6.28
C THR A 40 -12.09 -14.24 -5.61
N ASN A 41 -12.67 -13.33 -6.38
CA ASN A 41 -13.77 -12.49 -5.96
C ASN A 41 -15.13 -13.12 -6.27
N SER A 42 -16.19 -12.58 -5.67
CA SER A 42 -17.56 -13.04 -5.83
C SER A 42 -18.12 -12.95 -7.27
N ASP A 43 -17.44 -12.21 -8.16
CA ASP A 43 -17.78 -12.09 -9.58
C ASP A 43 -17.11 -13.17 -10.47
N ASN A 44 -16.53 -14.22 -9.86
CA ASN A 44 -15.76 -15.28 -10.52
C ASN A 44 -14.54 -14.76 -11.32
N THR A 45 -14.01 -13.63 -10.96
CA THR A 45 -12.71 -13.16 -11.44
C THR A 45 -11.67 -13.37 -10.35
N SER A 46 -10.41 -13.45 -10.73
CA SER A 46 -9.33 -13.56 -9.75
C SER A 46 -8.36 -12.38 -9.83
N TRP A 47 -7.58 -12.24 -8.78
CA TRP A 47 -6.65 -11.14 -8.61
C TRP A 47 -5.33 -11.62 -8.04
N ILE A 48 -4.30 -10.88 -8.38
CA ILE A 48 -3.00 -10.91 -7.72
C ILE A 48 -2.62 -9.45 -7.44
N ASP A 49 -2.35 -9.15 -6.18
CA ASP A 49 -1.92 -7.83 -5.77
C ASP A 49 -0.44 -7.87 -5.39
N THR A 50 0.32 -6.91 -5.88
CA THR A 50 1.74 -6.75 -5.58
C THR A 50 1.98 -5.35 -5.05
N LEU A 51 2.62 -5.24 -3.88
CA LEU A 51 3.04 -4.00 -3.27
C LEU A 51 4.57 -3.92 -3.28
N THR A 52 5.12 -2.83 -3.79
CA THR A 52 6.53 -2.51 -3.66
C THR A 52 6.68 -1.33 -2.73
N ILE A 53 7.36 -1.52 -1.61
CA ILE A 53 7.56 -0.54 -0.55
C ILE A 53 9.01 -0.08 -0.58
N ALA A 54 9.23 1.22 -0.68
CA ALA A 54 10.55 1.86 -0.67
C ALA A 54 10.48 3.18 0.09
N GLY A 55 11.12 3.25 1.25
CA GLY A 55 10.99 4.38 2.17
C GLY A 55 9.53 4.60 2.54
N ASN A 56 9.00 5.78 2.30
CA ASN A 56 7.60 6.15 2.56
C ASN A 56 6.68 6.04 1.32
N SER A 57 7.13 5.33 0.29
CA SER A 57 6.39 5.15 -0.96
C SER A 57 5.91 3.72 -1.12
N ILE A 58 4.69 3.55 -1.61
CA ILE A 58 4.13 2.26 -2.00
C ILE A 58 3.72 2.36 -3.47
N THR A 59 4.17 1.40 -4.28
CA THR A 59 3.61 1.15 -5.60
C THR A 59 2.81 -0.13 -5.55
N GLY A 60 1.52 -0.04 -5.82
CA GLY A 60 0.59 -1.17 -5.90
C GLY A 60 0.33 -1.56 -7.35
N ASN A 61 0.50 -2.83 -7.69
CA ASN A 61 0.09 -3.43 -8.95
C ASN A 61 -1.04 -4.43 -8.67
N PHE A 62 -2.21 -4.18 -9.22
CA PHE A 62 -3.43 -4.94 -9.02
C PHE A 62 -3.84 -5.59 -10.33
N GLU A 63 -3.41 -6.85 -10.50
CA GLU A 63 -3.67 -7.64 -11.70
C GLU A 63 -5.03 -8.34 -11.57
N LYS A 64 -5.98 -8.00 -12.47
CA LYS A 64 -7.25 -8.70 -12.57
C LYS A 64 -7.20 -9.73 -13.69
N HIS A 65 -7.70 -10.92 -13.42
CA HIS A 65 -7.83 -12.02 -14.37
C HIS A 65 -9.31 -12.32 -14.63
N SER A 66 -9.62 -12.83 -15.82
CA SER A 66 -11.00 -13.14 -16.23
C SER A 66 -11.47 -14.55 -15.84
N ASP A 67 -10.61 -15.32 -15.19
CA ASP A 67 -10.89 -16.67 -14.66
C ASP A 67 -10.65 -16.71 -13.15
N THR A 68 -10.81 -17.88 -12.54
CA THR A 68 -10.63 -18.10 -11.09
C THR A 68 -9.25 -18.61 -10.69
N SER A 69 -8.32 -18.73 -11.66
CA SER A 69 -6.99 -19.34 -11.45
C SER A 69 -5.83 -18.41 -11.75
N CYS A 70 -6.11 -17.12 -11.99
CA CYS A 70 -5.12 -16.12 -12.39
C CYS A 70 -4.32 -16.50 -13.64
N ALA A 71 -4.93 -17.22 -14.57
CA ALA A 71 -4.28 -17.70 -15.80
C ALA A 71 -4.57 -16.81 -17.03
N THR A 72 -5.65 -16.04 -17.01
CA THR A 72 -6.10 -15.24 -18.16
C THR A 72 -6.17 -13.77 -17.81
N ASP A 73 -5.18 -13.02 -18.23
CA ASP A 73 -5.08 -11.58 -17.96
C ASP A 73 -6.31 -10.82 -18.47
N TYR A 74 -6.77 -9.89 -17.66
CA TYR A 74 -7.85 -8.98 -18.02
C TYR A 74 -7.39 -7.53 -18.01
N ARG A 75 -6.84 -7.04 -16.90
CA ARG A 75 -6.34 -5.68 -16.75
C ARG A 75 -5.31 -5.56 -15.62
N LEU A 76 -4.41 -4.58 -15.77
CA LEU A 76 -3.54 -4.09 -14.71
C LEU A 76 -4.03 -2.72 -14.24
N ARG A 77 -3.99 -2.47 -12.93
CA ARG A 77 -4.09 -1.16 -12.30
C ARG A 77 -2.83 -0.94 -11.49
N GLU A 78 -2.08 0.09 -11.83
CA GLU A 78 -0.95 0.55 -11.05
C GLU A 78 -1.36 1.78 -10.22
N GLU A 79 -0.98 1.79 -8.97
CA GLU A 79 -1.20 2.92 -8.07
C GLU A 79 0.09 3.28 -7.35
N ALA A 80 0.41 4.57 -7.30
CA ALA A 80 1.52 5.07 -6.50
C ALA A 80 0.95 5.87 -5.31
N HIS A 81 1.40 5.52 -4.11
CA HIS A 81 0.95 6.09 -2.86
C HIS A 81 2.12 6.55 -2.02
N THR A 82 1.85 7.43 -1.06
CA THR A 82 2.75 7.68 0.07
C THR A 82 2.11 7.18 1.33
N PHE A 83 2.92 6.76 2.30
CA PHE A 83 2.38 6.35 3.59
C PHE A 83 3.19 6.94 4.75
N SER A 84 2.57 6.98 5.90
CA SER A 84 3.23 7.23 7.17
C SER A 84 2.87 6.14 8.16
N VAL A 85 3.86 5.67 8.87
CA VAL A 85 3.68 4.72 9.97
C VAL A 85 3.31 5.53 11.21
N GLY A 86 2.20 5.15 11.86
CA GLY A 86 1.80 5.70 13.15
C GLY A 86 2.22 4.79 14.30
N ASP A 87 1.43 4.76 15.35
CA ASP A 87 1.62 3.77 16.43
C ASP A 87 1.66 2.35 15.84
N ALA A 88 2.33 1.43 16.52
CA ALA A 88 2.57 0.06 16.05
C ALA A 88 1.33 -0.58 15.38
N GLY A 89 1.51 -1.07 14.18
CA GLY A 89 0.46 -1.70 13.38
C GLY A 89 -0.48 -0.75 12.65
N LYS A 90 -0.23 0.56 12.60
CA LYS A 90 -1.10 1.54 11.95
C LYS A 90 -0.38 2.28 10.84
N TRP A 91 -1.02 2.35 9.66
CA TRP A 91 -0.59 3.19 8.55
C TRP A 91 -1.66 4.22 8.20
N LEU A 92 -1.21 5.34 7.66
CA LEU A 92 -2.01 6.26 6.86
C LEU A 92 -1.46 6.22 5.44
N VAL A 93 -2.26 5.73 4.50
CA VAL A 93 -1.90 5.67 3.09
C VAL A 93 -2.60 6.79 2.35
N ARG A 94 -1.83 7.66 1.70
CA ARG A 94 -2.37 8.72 0.86
C ARG A 94 -2.31 8.31 -0.60
N ILE A 95 -3.46 8.28 -1.24
CA ILE A 95 -3.60 7.94 -2.65
C ILE A 95 -2.92 9.00 -3.51
N GLY A 96 -2.02 8.58 -4.37
CA GLY A 96 -1.29 9.41 -5.32
C GLY A 96 -1.84 9.26 -6.73
N THR A 97 -1.10 8.58 -7.60
CA THR A 97 -1.48 8.40 -9.01
C THR A 97 -2.11 7.04 -9.25
N THR A 98 -3.02 6.97 -10.20
CA THR A 98 -3.62 5.73 -10.67
C THR A 98 -3.47 5.61 -12.18
N LYS A 99 -2.94 4.48 -12.64
CA LYS A 99 -2.82 4.13 -14.05
C LYS A 99 -3.53 2.82 -14.34
N ARG A 100 -3.99 2.64 -15.56
CA ARG A 100 -4.68 1.43 -15.98
C ARG A 100 -4.22 0.96 -17.34
N THR A 101 -4.10 -0.36 -17.51
CA THR A 101 -3.70 -1.02 -18.76
C THR A 101 -4.66 -2.17 -19.03
N PRO A 102 -5.48 -2.12 -20.08
CA PRO A 102 -6.29 -3.26 -20.50
C PRO A 102 -5.40 -4.34 -21.13
N GLN A 103 -5.45 -5.56 -20.61
CA GLN A 103 -4.61 -6.67 -21.05
C GLN A 103 -5.39 -7.71 -21.88
N SER A 104 -6.65 -7.42 -22.18
CA SER A 104 -7.50 -8.25 -23.03
C SER A 104 -8.40 -7.39 -23.92
N SER A 105 -8.85 -7.95 -25.05
CA SER A 105 -9.82 -7.29 -25.93
C SER A 105 -11.15 -7.02 -25.22
N ALA A 106 -11.55 -7.87 -24.27
CA ALA A 106 -12.73 -7.68 -23.45
C ALA A 106 -12.59 -6.44 -22.54
N ALA A 107 -11.42 -6.26 -21.92
CA ALA A 107 -11.14 -5.06 -21.11
C ALA A 107 -11.12 -3.79 -21.98
N VAL A 108 -10.51 -3.82 -23.16
CA VAL A 108 -10.54 -2.71 -24.12
C VAL A 108 -11.98 -2.30 -24.45
N THR A 109 -12.81 -3.27 -24.80
CA THR A 109 -14.22 -3.04 -25.11
C THR A 109 -14.98 -2.44 -23.93
N ALA A 110 -14.79 -3.00 -22.73
CA ALA A 110 -15.42 -2.50 -21.51
C ALA A 110 -14.99 -1.07 -21.17
N TYR A 111 -13.70 -0.77 -21.27
CA TYR A 111 -13.16 0.56 -20.98
C TYR A 111 -13.66 1.62 -21.97
N ASN A 112 -13.66 1.31 -23.27
CA ASN A 112 -14.18 2.20 -24.32
C ASN A 112 -15.69 2.45 -24.14
N SER A 113 -16.47 1.40 -23.87
CA SER A 113 -17.92 1.52 -23.64
C SER A 113 -18.27 2.35 -22.41
N ALA A 114 -17.46 2.24 -21.36
CA ALA A 114 -17.65 2.97 -20.11
C ALA A 114 -16.98 4.35 -20.11
N SER A 115 -16.30 4.76 -21.19
CA SER A 115 -15.43 5.94 -21.23
C SER A 115 -14.50 6.00 -20.00
N LYS A 116 -13.88 4.86 -19.66
CA LYS A 116 -13.07 4.74 -18.46
C LYS A 116 -11.94 5.76 -18.48
N CYS A 117 -11.70 6.43 -17.36
CA CYS A 117 -10.74 7.53 -17.22
C CYS A 117 -11.00 8.69 -18.22
N SER A 118 -12.28 8.96 -18.51
CA SER A 118 -12.73 9.97 -19.49
C SER A 118 -12.17 9.74 -20.91
N ALA A 119 -11.80 8.50 -21.25
CA ALA A 119 -11.24 8.10 -22.54
C ALA A 119 -12.09 6.99 -23.20
N ASN A 120 -12.23 7.04 -24.53
CA ASN A 120 -12.94 6.05 -25.34
C ASN A 120 -12.08 5.50 -26.49
N ASP A 121 -10.78 5.70 -26.41
CA ASP A 121 -9.74 5.32 -27.35
C ASP A 121 -8.71 4.37 -26.71
N TRP A 122 -9.18 3.47 -25.86
CA TRP A 122 -8.34 2.46 -25.24
C TRP A 122 -7.86 1.43 -26.26
N GLU A 123 -6.58 1.07 -26.14
CA GLU A 123 -5.93 0.05 -26.96
C GLU A 123 -5.33 -1.04 -26.05
N LEU A 124 -5.19 -2.24 -26.59
CA LEU A 124 -4.63 -3.39 -25.89
C LEU A 124 -3.19 -3.09 -25.43
N ASN A 125 -2.88 -3.37 -24.15
CA ASN A 125 -1.58 -3.17 -23.52
C ASN A 125 -1.08 -1.70 -23.56
N THR A 126 -1.99 -0.75 -23.72
CA THR A 126 -1.64 0.67 -23.68
C THR A 126 -2.08 1.27 -22.35
N GLU A 127 -1.10 1.78 -21.60
CA GLU A 127 -1.33 2.43 -20.31
C GLU A 127 -1.93 3.83 -20.48
N LYS A 128 -2.88 4.17 -19.61
CA LYS A 128 -3.37 5.54 -19.46
C LYS A 128 -3.41 5.97 -18.01
N ASP A 129 -3.12 7.25 -17.79
CA ASP A 129 -3.27 7.91 -16.51
C ASP A 129 -4.76 8.14 -16.20
N CYS A 130 -5.21 7.64 -15.08
CA CYS A 130 -6.57 7.74 -14.58
C CYS A 130 -6.69 8.58 -13.30
N THR A 131 -5.60 9.19 -12.86
CA THR A 131 -5.49 9.88 -11.57
C THR A 131 -6.60 10.90 -11.36
N VAL A 132 -6.85 11.76 -12.34
CA VAL A 132 -7.88 12.80 -12.25
C VAL A 132 -9.30 12.22 -12.40
N ALA A 133 -9.45 11.20 -13.24
CA ALA A 133 -10.77 10.63 -13.54
C ALA A 133 -11.30 9.68 -12.46
N ASP A 134 -10.42 9.06 -11.69
CA ASP A 134 -10.82 8.21 -10.56
C ASP A 134 -11.16 9.04 -9.30
N ASP A 135 -10.87 10.37 -9.31
CA ASP A 135 -11.24 11.40 -8.32
C ASP A 135 -10.94 11.03 -6.85
N ASN A 136 -9.92 10.20 -6.65
CA ASN A 136 -9.50 9.74 -5.32
C ASN A 136 -8.08 10.19 -4.95
N GLN A 137 -7.45 11.03 -5.78
CA GLN A 137 -6.12 11.54 -5.50
C GLN A 137 -6.12 12.41 -4.22
N GLY A 138 -5.25 12.07 -3.31
CA GLY A 138 -5.12 12.76 -2.04
C GLY A 138 -6.00 12.21 -0.92
N ASP A 139 -6.94 11.30 -1.22
CA ASP A 139 -7.68 10.58 -0.19
C ASP A 139 -6.73 9.82 0.74
N VAL A 140 -7.18 9.62 1.97
CA VAL A 140 -6.41 8.96 3.00
C VAL A 140 -7.12 7.70 3.44
N TRP A 141 -6.46 6.56 3.27
CA TRP A 141 -6.89 5.29 3.83
C TRP A 141 -6.25 5.04 5.17
N ASN A 142 -7.05 4.56 6.10
CA ASN A 142 -6.63 4.16 7.42
C ASN A 142 -6.39 2.65 7.43
N CYS A 143 -5.14 2.24 7.58
CA CYS A 143 -4.78 0.83 7.52
C CYS A 143 -4.34 0.29 8.88
N LEU A 144 -4.62 -0.98 9.11
CA LEU A 144 -3.89 -1.81 10.06
C LEU A 144 -2.92 -2.70 9.28
N TYR A 145 -1.73 -2.94 9.84
CA TYR A 145 -0.81 -3.94 9.34
C TYR A 145 -0.24 -4.79 10.48
N GLU A 146 0.15 -5.99 10.13
CA GLU A 146 0.87 -6.91 10.99
C GLU A 146 1.95 -7.62 10.18
N LEU A 147 3.20 -7.47 10.60
CA LEU A 147 4.34 -8.12 9.99
C LEU A 147 4.76 -9.33 10.84
N SER A 148 4.89 -10.49 10.21
CA SER A 148 5.35 -11.72 10.85
C SER A 148 6.29 -12.48 9.91
N GLY A 149 7.59 -12.27 10.08
CA GLY A 149 8.62 -12.84 9.20
C GLY A 149 8.45 -12.38 7.75
N THR A 150 8.10 -13.30 6.85
CA THR A 150 7.88 -13.00 5.43
C THR A 150 6.42 -12.78 5.08
N THR A 151 5.52 -12.65 6.07
CA THR A 151 4.10 -12.42 5.85
C THR A 151 3.73 -11.03 6.33
N LEU A 152 3.09 -10.24 5.47
CA LEU A 152 2.53 -8.93 5.75
C LEU A 152 1.02 -9.00 5.58
N ASN A 153 0.27 -8.80 6.67
CA ASN A 153 -1.18 -8.68 6.62
C ASN A 153 -1.54 -7.19 6.65
N ILE A 154 -2.40 -6.75 5.75
CA ILE A 154 -2.85 -5.35 5.65
C ILE A 154 -4.36 -5.33 5.43
N ASP A 155 -5.05 -4.44 6.13
CA ASP A 155 -6.46 -4.11 5.87
C ASP A 155 -6.61 -2.60 5.92
N CYS A 156 -7.18 -2.01 4.85
CA CYS A 156 -7.30 -0.57 4.64
C CYS A 156 -8.75 -0.18 4.33
N ASN A 157 -9.24 0.86 5.02
CA ASN A 157 -10.57 1.41 4.79
C ASN A 157 -10.60 2.92 5.07
N ASP A 158 -11.67 3.60 4.68
CA ASP A 158 -11.90 5.02 5.02
C ASP A 158 -11.92 5.21 6.55
N VAL A 159 -12.53 4.29 7.26
CA VAL A 159 -12.48 4.20 8.72
C VAL A 159 -11.55 3.06 9.10
N ARG A 160 -10.61 3.33 10.00
CA ARG A 160 -9.62 2.34 10.41
C ARG A 160 -10.28 1.04 10.88
N PRO A 161 -9.87 -0.12 10.32
CA PRO A 161 -10.31 -1.41 10.81
C PRO A 161 -9.93 -1.59 12.29
N THR A 162 -10.69 -2.38 13.02
CA THR A 162 -10.39 -2.75 14.42
C THR A 162 -9.58 -4.04 14.51
N SER A 163 -9.56 -4.82 13.43
CA SER A 163 -8.80 -6.06 13.27
C SER A 163 -8.56 -6.33 11.80
N ILE A 164 -7.53 -7.12 11.47
CA ILE A 164 -7.27 -7.58 10.10
C ILE A 164 -7.97 -8.92 9.91
N ASP A 165 -8.79 -9.03 8.87
CA ASP A 165 -9.33 -10.32 8.45
C ASP A 165 -8.27 -11.11 7.65
N LYS A 166 -7.57 -12.01 8.34
CA LYS A 166 -6.53 -12.88 7.75
C LYS A 166 -7.11 -14.05 6.96
N THR A 167 -8.43 -14.22 6.94
CA THR A 167 -9.09 -15.21 6.08
C THR A 167 -9.41 -14.65 4.71
N ASP A 168 -9.42 -13.33 4.57
CA ASP A 168 -9.46 -12.67 3.28
C ASP A 168 -8.07 -12.67 2.65
N ALA A 169 -7.92 -13.43 1.55
CA ALA A 169 -6.64 -13.60 0.88
C ALA A 169 -6.11 -12.29 0.26
N SER A 170 -6.97 -11.29 0.02
CA SER A 170 -6.54 -9.96 -0.44
C SER A 170 -5.77 -9.16 0.63
N ASN A 171 -5.88 -9.57 1.90
CA ASN A 171 -5.19 -8.94 3.02
C ASN A 171 -3.85 -9.61 3.37
N VAL A 172 -3.47 -10.71 2.69
CA VAL A 172 -2.31 -11.54 3.05
C VAL A 172 -1.26 -11.51 1.96
N PHE A 173 -0.13 -10.90 2.25
CA PHE A 173 1.00 -10.75 1.32
C PHE A 173 2.21 -11.53 1.80
N THR A 174 2.96 -12.11 0.88
CA THR A 174 4.22 -12.82 1.13
C THR A 174 5.37 -12.05 0.48
N LYS A 175 6.48 -11.89 1.20
CA LYS A 175 7.71 -11.23 0.71
C LYS A 175 8.32 -12.05 -0.42
N GLN A 176 8.69 -11.36 -1.50
CA GLN A 176 9.31 -11.95 -2.69
C GLN A 176 10.84 -11.88 -2.63
#